data_d9951004d3de029edd1375e4bc3c53c6
#
_entry.id   d9951004d3de029edd1375e4bc3c53c6
#
_cell.length_a   1.000
_cell.length_b   1.000
_cell.length_c   1.000
_cell.angle_alpha   90.00
_cell.angle_beta   90.00
_cell.angle_gamma   90.00
#
_symmetry.space_group_name_H-M   'P 1'
#
loop_
_entity.id
_entity.type
_entity.pdbx_description
1 polymer ?
#
loop_
_entity_poly.entity_id
_entity_poly.type
_entity_poly.pdbx_seq_one_letter_code
_entity_poly.pdbx_strand_id
1 'polypeptide(L)'
;MKSIAEEIHKPVRKVKQRRRVRVSEKDEIWAMDLVDMSEWKADNNGEKYMLTVVDVFSRYAWARPMLTKSANDTFAAFIDIVDSSGRRPKKLWVDQGAEFYNSTFKKWIKANNCVMYSTFGESKSVIVERFNKTLKTKMWRYFTEANTRRWIDKLPELISDYNSTKHSTLGMSPEAAGLMANQKKIFTIHNPPLDREGGQYEGGESRKPKWSIGDVVRISRIKGIFEKGYLPNFSREIFTIVEVQVPFDLEEPITYKLQDRSGEILQGSFYDEELGPVKYPDVFLVESVLKTKIVKGKKMLLVKWLGYPSSMDSWVPETDILDDLSQPGS
;
A
#
# COMPACT_ATOMS: atom_id res chain seq x y z
N MET A 1 -24.35 -16.03 17.30
CA MET A 1 -23.12 -16.42 16.60
C MET A 1 -23.26 -16.51 15.07
N LYS A 2 -24.30 -17.12 14.51
CA LYS A 2 -24.48 -17.17 13.03
C LYS A 2 -24.30 -15.81 12.32
N SER A 3 -24.76 -14.71 12.93
CA SER A 3 -24.74 -13.39 12.32
C SER A 3 -23.34 -12.77 12.10
N ILE A 4 -22.43 -12.86 13.08
CA ILE A 4 -21.06 -12.33 12.93
C ILE A 4 -20.24 -13.19 11.97
N ALA A 5 -20.35 -14.53 12.10
CA ALA A 5 -19.68 -15.43 11.17
C ALA A 5 -20.10 -15.18 9.71
N GLU A 6 -21.40 -14.96 9.48
CA GLU A 6 -21.90 -14.60 8.16
C GLU A 6 -21.38 -13.25 7.66
N GLU A 7 -21.19 -12.26 8.55
CA GLU A 7 -20.63 -10.96 8.18
C GLU A 7 -19.17 -11.07 7.73
N ILE A 8 -18.32 -11.71 8.54
CA ILE A 8 -16.88 -11.79 8.27
C ILE A 8 -16.51 -12.71 7.10
N HIS A 9 -17.39 -13.65 6.75
CA HIS A 9 -17.21 -14.57 5.62
C HIS A 9 -17.86 -14.08 4.30
N LYS A 10 -18.51 -12.91 4.30
CA LYS A 10 -19.07 -12.36 3.06
C LYS A 10 -18.00 -12.24 1.98
N PRO A 11 -18.35 -12.44 0.69
CA PRO A 11 -17.42 -12.20 -0.40
C PRO A 11 -16.95 -10.73 -0.43
N VAL A 12 -15.65 -10.54 -0.57
CA VAL A 12 -15.07 -9.20 -0.79
C VAL A 12 -15.18 -8.84 -2.27
N ARG A 13 -15.56 -7.62 -2.56
CA ARG A 13 -15.54 -7.07 -3.90
C ARG A 13 -14.12 -6.58 -4.22
N LYS A 14 -13.64 -6.84 -5.41
CA LYS A 14 -12.37 -6.25 -5.87
C LYS A 14 -12.57 -4.76 -6.09
N VAL A 15 -11.62 -3.96 -5.60
CA VAL A 15 -11.55 -2.53 -5.91
C VAL A 15 -11.38 -2.39 -7.42
N LYS A 16 -12.40 -1.87 -8.09
CA LYS A 16 -12.43 -1.75 -9.56
C LYS A 16 -11.56 -0.59 -10.03
N GLN A 17 -11.56 0.49 -9.28
CA GLN A 17 -10.89 1.71 -9.63
C GLN A 17 -10.17 2.28 -8.40
N ARG A 18 -8.90 2.60 -8.56
CA ARG A 18 -8.08 3.24 -7.52
C ARG A 18 -7.79 4.67 -7.92
N ARG A 19 -7.57 5.55 -6.94
CA ARG A 19 -7.11 6.92 -7.20
C ARG A 19 -5.83 6.89 -8.03
N ARG A 20 -5.79 7.75 -9.05
CA ARG A 20 -4.60 7.90 -9.91
C ARG A 20 -3.54 8.73 -9.21
N VAL A 21 -2.28 8.36 -9.38
CA VAL A 21 -1.17 9.21 -8.98
C VAL A 21 -1.02 10.29 -10.04
N ARG A 22 -1.40 11.51 -9.71
CA ARG A 22 -1.27 12.68 -10.60
C ARG A 22 0.09 13.29 -10.41
N VAL A 23 0.75 13.58 -11.52
CA VAL A 23 2.05 14.26 -11.56
C VAL A 23 2.02 15.30 -12.67
N SER A 24 2.62 16.44 -12.39
CA SER A 24 2.56 17.61 -13.27
C SER A 24 3.82 17.79 -14.12
N GLU A 25 4.95 17.32 -13.63
CA GLU A 25 6.24 17.55 -14.28
C GLU A 25 7.28 16.47 -13.94
N LYS A 26 8.34 16.46 -14.72
CA LYS A 26 9.52 15.63 -14.48
C LYS A 26 10.13 15.97 -13.12
N ASP A 27 10.57 14.94 -12.41
CA ASP A 27 11.20 15.05 -11.09
C ASP A 27 10.27 15.58 -9.99
N GLU A 28 8.95 15.63 -10.23
CA GLU A 28 8.01 15.95 -9.14
C GLU A 28 7.98 14.86 -8.09
N ILE A 29 7.86 13.60 -8.52
CA ILE A 29 7.81 12.43 -7.63
C ILE A 29 8.77 11.36 -8.13
N TRP A 30 9.69 10.94 -7.29
CA TRP A 30 10.45 9.70 -7.50
C TRP A 30 9.92 8.61 -6.56
N ALA A 31 9.58 7.47 -7.14
CA ALA A 31 9.22 6.27 -6.39
C ALA A 31 10.46 5.40 -6.22
N MET A 32 10.72 4.92 -5.00
CA MET A 32 11.88 4.10 -4.68
C MET A 32 11.47 2.81 -3.98
N ASP A 33 12.22 1.74 -4.24
CA ASP A 33 12.03 0.43 -3.62
C ASP A 33 13.36 -0.33 -3.54
N LEU A 34 13.43 -1.30 -2.62
CA LEU A 34 14.56 -2.21 -2.49
C LEU A 34 14.22 -3.59 -3.02
N VAL A 35 15.02 -4.06 -3.94
CA VAL A 35 14.92 -5.41 -4.50
C VAL A 35 15.91 -6.32 -3.79
N ASP A 36 15.42 -7.39 -3.17
CA ASP A 36 16.26 -8.42 -2.56
C ASP A 36 16.80 -9.37 -3.66
N MET A 37 18.13 -9.47 -3.72
CA MET A 37 18.91 -10.30 -4.64
C MET A 37 19.90 -11.19 -3.87
N SER A 38 19.70 -11.34 -2.56
CA SER A 38 20.64 -12.01 -1.64
C SER A 38 20.92 -13.48 -1.99
N GLU A 39 20.01 -14.14 -2.68
CA GLU A 39 20.19 -15.50 -3.17
C GLU A 39 21.44 -15.65 -4.06
N TRP A 40 21.76 -14.61 -4.85
CA TRP A 40 22.85 -14.64 -5.84
C TRP A 40 24.07 -13.80 -5.45
N LYS A 41 24.23 -13.51 -4.18
CA LYS A 41 25.33 -12.66 -3.67
C LYS A 41 26.73 -13.18 -4.03
N ALA A 42 26.91 -14.50 -4.08
CA ALA A 42 28.18 -15.14 -4.39
C ALA A 42 28.67 -14.78 -5.81
N ASP A 43 27.75 -14.73 -6.78
CA ASP A 43 28.04 -14.40 -8.17
C ASP A 43 28.19 -12.90 -8.41
N ASN A 44 27.80 -12.05 -7.43
CA ASN A 44 27.64 -10.62 -7.58
C ASN A 44 28.47 -9.80 -6.60
N ASN A 45 29.70 -10.19 -6.35
CA ASN A 45 30.70 -9.49 -5.50
C ASN A 45 30.18 -9.24 -4.07
N GLY A 46 29.26 -10.08 -3.56
CA GLY A 46 28.64 -9.89 -2.25
C GLY A 46 27.42 -8.96 -2.23
N GLU A 47 27.08 -8.32 -3.35
CA GLU A 47 25.90 -7.48 -3.48
C GLU A 47 24.63 -8.28 -3.25
N LYS A 48 23.77 -7.79 -2.33
CA LYS A 48 22.58 -8.50 -1.86
C LYS A 48 21.29 -7.81 -2.26
N TYR A 49 21.36 -6.51 -2.47
CA TYR A 49 20.19 -5.67 -2.70
C TYR A 49 20.43 -4.77 -3.91
N MET A 50 19.35 -4.23 -4.40
CA MET A 50 19.37 -3.23 -5.47
C MET A 50 18.36 -2.13 -5.11
N LEU A 51 18.82 -0.89 -5.00
CA LEU A 51 17.94 0.26 -4.94
C LEU A 51 17.41 0.54 -6.35
N THR A 52 16.11 0.59 -6.50
CA THR A 52 15.44 1.01 -7.74
C THR A 52 14.72 2.33 -7.52
N VAL A 53 14.83 3.23 -8.49
CA VAL A 53 14.21 4.56 -8.45
C VAL A 53 13.56 4.81 -9.79
N VAL A 54 12.33 5.36 -9.78
CA VAL A 54 11.57 5.70 -10.98
C VAL A 54 11.01 7.11 -10.86
N ASP A 55 11.29 7.96 -11.81
CA ASP A 55 10.58 9.23 -12.00
C ASP A 55 9.14 8.93 -12.44
N VAL A 56 8.18 9.28 -11.61
CA VAL A 56 6.76 8.95 -11.83
C VAL A 56 6.21 9.62 -13.10
N PHE A 57 6.71 10.78 -13.48
CA PHE A 57 6.26 11.49 -14.68
C PHE A 57 6.76 10.82 -15.97
N SER A 58 8.07 10.70 -16.14
CA SER A 58 8.67 10.17 -17.37
C SER A 58 8.79 8.65 -17.40
N ARG A 59 8.60 7.98 -16.27
CA ARG A 59 8.92 6.54 -16.06
C ARG A 59 10.41 6.24 -16.21
N TYR A 60 11.27 7.26 -16.29
CA TYR A 60 12.71 7.06 -16.34
C TYR A 60 13.18 6.39 -15.05
N ALA A 61 14.03 5.38 -15.20
CA ALA A 61 14.42 4.53 -14.08
C ALA A 61 15.93 4.50 -13.88
N TRP A 62 16.33 4.30 -12.64
CA TRP A 62 17.69 4.04 -12.20
C TRP A 62 17.71 2.81 -11.29
N ALA A 63 18.84 2.15 -11.25
CA ALA A 63 19.11 1.11 -10.28
C ALA A 63 20.58 1.13 -9.83
N ARG A 64 20.81 0.80 -8.56
CA ARG A 64 22.15 0.68 -7.98
C ARG A 64 22.26 -0.57 -7.15
N PRO A 65 23.32 -1.38 -7.34
CA PRO A 65 23.61 -2.50 -6.45
C PRO A 65 24.01 -2.01 -5.05
N MET A 66 23.74 -2.84 -4.05
CA MET A 66 24.03 -2.54 -2.63
C MET A 66 24.43 -3.80 -1.88
N LEU A 67 25.42 -3.67 -1.00
CA LEU A 67 25.87 -4.76 -0.12
C LEU A 67 24.87 -5.07 0.99
N THR A 68 24.29 -4.05 1.58
CA THR A 68 23.32 -4.19 2.68
C THR A 68 22.10 -3.28 2.46
N LYS A 69 21.00 -3.57 3.14
CA LYS A 69 19.83 -2.69 3.22
C LYS A 69 19.91 -1.67 4.35
N SER A 70 21.13 -1.33 4.79
CA SER A 70 21.32 -0.32 5.83
C SER A 70 20.89 1.06 5.34
N ALA A 71 20.55 1.93 6.29
CA ALA A 71 20.24 3.33 6.00
C ALA A 71 21.37 4.04 5.24
N ASN A 72 22.62 3.73 5.57
CA ASN A 72 23.80 4.35 4.96
C ASN A 72 24.00 3.88 3.53
N ASP A 73 23.93 2.57 3.27
CA ASP A 73 24.09 2.03 1.90
C ASP A 73 22.96 2.48 0.99
N THR A 74 21.73 2.48 1.51
CA THR A 74 20.54 2.95 0.76
C THR A 74 20.68 4.42 0.42
N PHE A 75 21.13 5.24 1.37
CA PHE A 75 21.35 6.66 1.14
C PHE A 75 22.50 6.91 0.15
N ALA A 76 23.62 6.18 0.27
CA ALA A 76 24.75 6.29 -0.65
C ALA A 76 24.33 5.95 -2.10
N ALA A 77 23.57 4.87 -2.29
CA ALA A 77 23.03 4.49 -3.58
C ALA A 77 22.06 5.55 -4.14
N PHE A 78 21.22 6.15 -3.29
CA PHE A 78 20.33 7.25 -3.68
C PHE A 78 21.11 8.50 -4.11
N ILE A 79 22.14 8.91 -3.34
CA ILE A 79 22.96 10.08 -3.65
C ILE A 79 23.73 9.87 -4.95
N ASP A 80 24.27 8.66 -5.17
CA ASP A 80 24.95 8.36 -6.45
C ASP A 80 23.98 8.53 -7.65
N ILE A 81 22.70 8.17 -7.53
CA ILE A 81 21.70 8.43 -8.56
C ILE A 81 21.48 9.94 -8.74
N VAL A 82 21.33 10.69 -7.66
CA VAL A 82 21.13 12.15 -7.71
C VAL A 82 22.31 12.84 -8.40
N ASP A 83 23.51 12.53 -7.98
CA ASP A 83 24.73 13.19 -8.46
C ASP A 83 25.05 12.79 -9.91
N SER A 84 24.96 11.49 -10.24
CA SER A 84 25.24 11.01 -11.61
C SER A 84 24.21 11.45 -12.63
N SER A 85 22.94 11.61 -12.23
CA SER A 85 21.89 12.08 -13.13
C SER A 85 21.77 13.61 -13.23
N GLY A 86 22.30 14.35 -12.25
CA GLY A 86 22.10 15.80 -12.09
C GLY A 86 20.64 16.17 -11.80
N ARG A 87 19.79 15.19 -11.43
CA ARG A 87 18.35 15.37 -11.21
C ARG A 87 18.01 15.23 -9.72
N ARG A 88 16.97 15.93 -9.28
CA ARG A 88 16.53 15.92 -7.88
C ARG A 88 15.00 15.86 -7.79
N PRO A 89 14.44 14.99 -6.98
CA PRO A 89 13.00 14.92 -6.79
C PRO A 89 12.48 16.03 -5.87
N LYS A 90 11.26 16.50 -6.13
CA LYS A 90 10.51 17.33 -5.17
C LYS A 90 9.85 16.49 -4.08
N LYS A 91 9.49 15.26 -4.42
CA LYS A 91 8.86 14.30 -3.50
C LYS A 91 9.47 12.92 -3.69
N LEU A 92 9.67 12.20 -2.57
CA LEU A 92 10.09 10.80 -2.54
C LEU A 92 8.92 9.95 -2.06
N TRP A 93 8.53 8.99 -2.87
CA TRP A 93 7.53 8.00 -2.55
C TRP A 93 8.20 6.67 -2.25
N VAL A 94 8.14 6.24 -0.99
CA VAL A 94 8.85 5.06 -0.47
C VAL A 94 7.94 4.20 0.39
N ASP A 95 8.35 2.96 0.63
CA ASP A 95 7.73 2.13 1.67
C ASP A 95 8.16 2.61 3.07
N GLN A 96 7.45 2.17 4.12
CA GLN A 96 7.72 2.54 5.52
C GLN A 96 8.93 1.81 6.13
N GLY A 97 9.92 1.47 5.33
CA GLY A 97 11.13 0.81 5.80
C GLY A 97 12.06 1.75 6.58
N ALA A 98 12.76 1.22 7.59
CA ALA A 98 13.75 1.96 8.37
C ALA A 98 14.95 2.42 7.50
N GLU A 99 15.19 1.72 6.39
CA GLU A 99 16.18 2.07 5.38
C GLU A 99 15.94 3.44 4.73
N PHE A 100 14.67 3.90 4.67
CA PHE A 100 14.28 5.22 4.17
C PHE A 100 13.96 6.20 5.30
N TYR A 101 13.26 5.77 6.35
CA TYR A 101 12.85 6.62 7.47
C TYR A 101 13.91 6.73 8.56
N ASN A 102 15.02 7.40 8.26
CA ASN A 102 16.15 7.58 9.17
C ASN A 102 16.65 9.04 9.19
N SER A 103 17.60 9.32 10.08
CA SER A 103 18.15 10.67 10.28
C SER A 103 18.88 11.22 9.05
N THR A 104 19.55 10.36 8.27
CA THR A 104 20.35 10.74 7.10
C THR A 104 19.45 11.24 5.97
N PHE A 105 18.42 10.46 5.61
CA PHE A 105 17.39 10.89 4.65
C PHE A 105 16.68 12.16 5.12
N LYS A 106 16.29 12.25 6.41
CA LYS A 106 15.62 13.43 6.96
C LYS A 106 16.45 14.72 6.81
N LYS A 107 17.78 14.64 7.03
CA LYS A 107 18.68 15.78 6.84
C LYS A 107 18.73 16.22 5.38
N TRP A 108 18.88 15.27 4.45
CA TRP A 108 18.94 15.56 3.01
C TRP A 108 17.60 16.15 2.51
N ILE A 109 16.46 15.57 2.91
CA ILE A 109 15.12 16.03 2.57
C ILE A 109 14.93 17.49 2.99
N LYS A 110 15.30 17.82 4.23
CA LYS A 110 15.24 19.20 4.75
C LYS A 110 16.13 20.16 3.97
N ALA A 111 17.38 19.75 3.66
CA ALA A 111 18.32 20.57 2.94
C ALA A 111 17.94 20.83 1.46
N ASN A 112 17.14 19.94 0.87
CA ASN A 112 16.74 20.04 -0.55
C ASN A 112 15.26 20.41 -0.76
N ASN A 113 14.54 20.84 0.29
CA ASN A 113 13.10 21.13 0.24
C ASN A 113 12.28 19.99 -0.40
N CYS A 114 12.69 18.76 -0.16
CA CYS A 114 12.02 17.57 -0.63
C CYS A 114 11.00 17.11 0.40
N VAL A 115 9.95 16.41 -0.01
CA VAL A 115 8.96 15.78 0.88
C VAL A 115 9.03 14.28 0.70
N MET A 116 9.21 13.53 1.78
CA MET A 116 9.12 12.08 1.74
C MET A 116 7.81 11.61 2.34
N TYR A 117 7.14 10.69 1.65
CA TYR A 117 5.88 10.10 2.09
C TYR A 117 5.77 8.63 1.70
N SER A 118 4.92 7.91 2.43
CA SER A 118 4.53 6.53 2.13
C SER A 118 3.02 6.45 1.99
N THR A 119 2.56 5.58 1.12
CA THR A 119 1.14 5.23 1.04
C THR A 119 0.86 4.00 1.88
N PHE A 120 -0.30 4.00 2.54
CA PHE A 120 -0.77 2.90 3.36
C PHE A 120 -1.74 2.01 2.55
N GLY A 121 -1.71 0.70 2.79
CA GLY A 121 -2.54 -0.28 2.11
C GLY A 121 -1.86 -0.96 0.92
N GLU A 122 -2.65 -1.69 0.11
CA GLU A 122 -2.15 -2.42 -1.10
C GLU A 122 -1.60 -1.51 -2.20
N SER A 123 -1.80 -0.20 -2.10
CA SER A 123 -1.29 0.78 -3.07
C SER A 123 0.12 1.22 -2.71
N LYS A 124 0.98 0.27 -2.35
CA LYS A 124 2.43 0.49 -2.37
C LYS A 124 2.81 1.04 -3.74
N SER A 125 3.96 1.61 -3.89
CA SER A 125 4.39 2.28 -5.12
C SER A 125 4.26 1.36 -6.37
N VAL A 126 3.03 1.19 -6.85
CA VAL A 126 2.67 0.34 -8.01
C VAL A 126 3.58 0.63 -9.22
N ILE A 127 4.12 1.85 -9.29
CA ILE A 127 4.96 2.29 -10.41
C ILE A 127 6.33 1.62 -10.33
N VAL A 128 7.01 1.71 -9.17
CA VAL A 128 8.31 1.08 -9.00
C VAL A 128 8.18 -0.45 -8.92
N GLU A 129 7.12 -0.99 -8.33
CA GLU A 129 6.85 -2.43 -8.34
C GLU A 129 6.71 -2.98 -9.78
N ARG A 130 5.98 -2.26 -10.64
CA ARG A 130 5.82 -2.63 -12.06
C ARG A 130 7.14 -2.55 -12.81
N PHE A 131 7.94 -1.52 -12.53
CA PHE A 131 9.31 -1.42 -13.04
C PHE A 131 10.16 -2.59 -12.56
N ASN A 132 10.17 -2.92 -11.27
CA ASN A 132 10.90 -4.05 -10.70
C ASN A 132 10.52 -5.37 -11.36
N LYS A 133 9.23 -5.60 -11.62
CA LYS A 133 8.76 -6.77 -12.37
C LYS A 133 9.35 -6.82 -13.79
N THR A 134 9.36 -5.68 -14.49
CA THR A 134 9.92 -5.57 -15.84
C THR A 134 11.42 -5.83 -15.84
N LEU A 135 12.16 -5.19 -14.92
CA LEU A 135 13.60 -5.36 -14.78
C LEU A 135 13.96 -6.82 -14.44
N LYS A 136 13.29 -7.41 -13.45
CA LYS A 136 13.47 -8.83 -13.10
C LYS A 136 13.21 -9.74 -14.32
N THR A 137 12.16 -9.50 -15.09
CA THR A 137 11.87 -10.30 -16.28
C THR A 137 13.02 -10.24 -17.30
N LYS A 138 13.61 -9.06 -17.53
CA LYS A 138 14.78 -8.90 -18.41
C LYS A 138 16.02 -9.60 -17.82
N MET A 139 16.26 -9.48 -16.51
CA MET A 139 17.36 -10.13 -15.82
C MET A 139 17.26 -11.67 -15.91
N TRP A 140 16.08 -12.24 -15.68
CA TRP A 140 15.86 -13.70 -15.76
C TRP A 140 16.03 -14.25 -17.18
N ARG A 141 15.65 -13.49 -18.20
CA ARG A 141 15.95 -13.84 -19.60
C ARG A 141 17.46 -13.90 -19.83
N TYR A 142 18.17 -12.86 -19.41
CA TYR A 142 19.64 -12.85 -19.48
C TYR A 142 20.27 -14.01 -18.72
N PHE A 143 19.78 -14.34 -17.51
CA PHE A 143 20.27 -15.48 -16.73
C PHE A 143 20.12 -16.80 -17.50
N THR A 144 19.01 -16.96 -18.20
CA THR A 144 18.76 -18.16 -19.02
C THR A 144 19.66 -18.19 -20.26
N GLU A 145 19.78 -17.08 -20.97
CA GLU A 145 20.57 -16.97 -22.20
C GLU A 145 22.08 -17.15 -21.97
N ALA A 146 22.59 -16.48 -20.92
CA ALA A 146 24.02 -16.48 -20.59
C ALA A 146 24.41 -17.59 -19.61
N ASN A 147 23.47 -18.42 -19.16
CA ASN A 147 23.67 -19.45 -18.12
C ASN A 147 24.44 -18.93 -16.89
N THR A 148 24.06 -17.77 -16.38
CA THR A 148 24.73 -17.10 -15.27
C THR A 148 23.70 -16.55 -14.27
N ARG A 149 24.16 -16.20 -13.06
CA ARG A 149 23.38 -15.42 -12.09
C ARG A 149 24.06 -14.07 -11.79
N ARG A 150 25.09 -13.73 -12.57
CA ARG A 150 25.81 -12.47 -12.45
C ARG A 150 25.04 -11.36 -13.14
N TRP A 151 24.39 -10.51 -12.34
CA TRP A 151 23.53 -9.43 -12.81
C TRP A 151 24.17 -8.05 -12.75
N ILE A 152 25.15 -7.87 -11.85
CA ILE A 152 25.69 -6.54 -11.54
C ILE A 152 26.34 -5.89 -12.78
N ASP A 153 27.07 -6.65 -13.60
CA ASP A 153 27.74 -6.13 -14.79
C ASP A 153 26.75 -5.82 -15.91
N LYS A 154 25.61 -6.55 -15.95
CA LYS A 154 24.55 -6.36 -16.96
C LYS A 154 23.53 -5.28 -16.57
N LEU A 155 23.48 -4.91 -15.31
CA LEU A 155 22.48 -3.96 -14.79
C LEU A 155 22.45 -2.62 -15.54
N PRO A 156 23.60 -1.94 -15.82
CA PRO A 156 23.58 -0.67 -16.56
C PRO A 156 22.96 -0.78 -17.95
N GLU A 157 23.25 -1.86 -18.68
CA GLU A 157 22.69 -2.11 -20.01
C GLU A 157 21.17 -2.38 -19.92
N LEU A 158 20.71 -3.15 -18.95
CA LEU A 158 19.28 -3.44 -18.75
C LEU A 158 18.48 -2.17 -18.41
N ILE A 159 19.06 -1.25 -17.65
CA ILE A 159 18.45 0.04 -17.33
C ILE A 159 18.43 0.95 -18.57
N SER A 160 19.51 1.00 -19.33
CA SER A 160 19.58 1.76 -20.58
C SER A 160 18.55 1.25 -21.60
N ASP A 161 18.46 -0.05 -21.76
CA ASP A 161 17.48 -0.68 -22.65
C ASP A 161 16.02 -0.42 -22.19
N TYR A 162 15.75 -0.43 -20.88
CA TYR A 162 14.44 -0.05 -20.35
C TYR A 162 14.12 1.44 -20.68
N ASN A 163 15.06 2.35 -20.44
CA ASN A 163 14.85 3.79 -20.63
C ASN A 163 14.70 4.19 -22.09
N SER A 164 15.30 3.44 -23.03
CA SER A 164 15.19 3.65 -24.48
C SER A 164 14.01 2.92 -25.12
N THR A 165 13.43 1.91 -24.44
CA THR A 165 12.30 1.12 -24.97
C THR A 165 10.98 1.88 -24.80
N LYS A 166 10.09 1.79 -25.81
CA LYS A 166 8.75 2.39 -25.78
C LYS A 166 7.92 1.86 -24.60
N HIS A 167 7.53 2.76 -23.70
CA HIS A 167 6.66 2.44 -22.56
C HIS A 167 5.19 2.47 -22.99
N SER A 168 4.43 1.42 -22.69
CA SER A 168 3.04 1.25 -23.14
C SER A 168 2.12 2.41 -22.74
N THR A 169 2.19 2.88 -21.48
CA THR A 169 1.36 3.98 -20.99
C THR A 169 1.75 5.33 -21.61
N LEU A 170 3.03 5.58 -21.86
CA LEU A 170 3.50 6.89 -22.37
C LEU A 170 3.46 6.97 -23.88
N GLY A 171 3.42 5.82 -24.59
CA GLY A 171 3.50 5.77 -26.05
C GLY A 171 4.87 6.16 -26.62
N MET A 172 5.86 6.39 -25.78
CA MET A 172 7.25 6.72 -26.13
C MET A 172 8.21 6.18 -25.06
N SER A 173 9.51 6.24 -25.30
CA SER A 173 10.50 5.81 -24.31
C SER A 173 10.55 6.74 -23.09
N PRO A 174 10.90 6.25 -21.89
CA PRO A 174 11.12 7.07 -20.70
C PRO A 174 12.11 8.23 -20.93
N GLU A 175 13.17 7.99 -21.67
CA GLU A 175 14.14 9.00 -22.05
C GLU A 175 13.50 10.13 -22.87
N ALA A 176 12.76 9.79 -23.92
CA ALA A 176 12.03 10.76 -24.74
C ALA A 176 10.95 11.51 -23.92
N ALA A 177 10.26 10.81 -23.01
CA ALA A 177 9.26 11.41 -22.13
C ALA A 177 9.84 12.45 -21.16
N GLY A 178 11.11 12.32 -20.81
CA GLY A 178 11.84 13.27 -19.97
C GLY A 178 12.25 14.58 -20.67
N LEU A 179 12.12 14.68 -22.00
CA LEU A 179 12.48 15.87 -22.77
C LEU A 179 11.41 16.97 -22.64
N MET A 180 11.86 18.24 -22.57
CA MET A 180 10.98 19.42 -22.50
C MET A 180 9.92 19.45 -23.61
N ALA A 181 10.29 19.08 -24.84
CA ALA A 181 9.37 19.03 -25.97
C ALA A 181 8.17 18.12 -25.80
N ASN A 182 8.29 17.09 -24.94
CA ASN A 182 7.24 16.10 -24.70
C ASN A 182 6.45 16.33 -23.40
N GLN A 183 6.84 17.31 -22.58
CA GLN A 183 6.22 17.53 -21.25
C GLN A 183 4.71 17.72 -21.32
N LYS A 184 4.22 18.56 -22.25
CA LYS A 184 2.78 18.80 -22.42
C LYS A 184 2.02 17.52 -22.75
N LYS A 185 2.56 16.69 -23.63
CA LYS A 185 1.96 15.41 -24.02
C LYS A 185 1.90 14.44 -22.83
N ILE A 186 2.99 14.33 -22.09
CA ILE A 186 3.07 13.46 -20.91
C ILE A 186 2.16 13.98 -19.78
N PHE A 187 2.12 15.30 -19.57
CA PHE A 187 1.19 15.92 -18.64
C PHE A 187 -0.27 15.52 -18.94
N THR A 188 -0.69 15.60 -20.22
CA THR A 188 -2.04 15.21 -20.63
C THR A 188 -2.32 13.72 -20.39
N ILE A 189 -1.32 12.83 -20.55
CA ILE A 189 -1.46 11.40 -20.26
C ILE A 189 -1.70 11.15 -18.76
N HIS A 190 -0.98 11.88 -17.89
CA HIS A 190 -1.15 11.76 -16.44
C HIS A 190 -2.37 12.50 -15.91
N ASN A 191 -2.76 13.56 -16.58
CA ASN A 191 -3.88 14.42 -16.21
C ASN A 191 -4.81 14.57 -17.43
N PRO A 192 -5.51 13.50 -17.84
CA PRO A 192 -6.42 13.60 -18.97
C PRO A 192 -7.46 14.69 -18.68
N PRO A 193 -7.85 15.46 -19.69
CA PRO A 193 -8.96 16.41 -19.54
C PRO A 193 -10.16 15.66 -19.00
N LEU A 194 -10.86 16.26 -18.06
CA LEU A 194 -12.19 15.79 -17.70
C LEU A 194 -13.03 15.96 -18.96
N ASP A 195 -13.55 14.87 -19.53
CA ASP A 195 -14.43 14.89 -20.70
C ASP A 195 -15.70 15.68 -20.35
N ARG A 196 -15.62 17.00 -20.45
CA ARG A 196 -16.74 17.92 -20.29
C ARG A 196 -17.43 18.25 -21.61
N GLU A 197 -16.94 17.71 -22.74
CA GLU A 197 -17.60 17.90 -24.04
C GLU A 197 -18.60 16.79 -24.30
N GLY A 198 -19.88 17.11 -24.12
CA GLY A 198 -21.01 16.39 -24.70
C GLY A 198 -21.77 15.39 -23.84
N GLY A 199 -21.36 15.11 -22.64
CA GLY A 199 -22.24 14.44 -21.67
C GLY A 199 -23.13 15.49 -20.99
N GLN A 200 -24.29 15.80 -21.52
CA GLN A 200 -25.38 16.23 -20.66
C GLN A 200 -25.56 15.11 -19.62
N TYR A 201 -24.97 15.31 -18.44
CA TYR A 201 -25.46 14.61 -17.25
C TYR A 201 -26.84 15.18 -16.97
N GLU A 202 -27.84 14.66 -17.69
CA GLU A 202 -29.23 14.73 -17.28
C GLU A 202 -29.32 14.00 -15.94
N GLY A 203 -29.50 14.75 -14.92
CA GLY A 203 -29.52 14.31 -13.53
C GLY A 203 -28.13 14.41 -12.88
N GLY A 204 -27.87 15.56 -12.27
CA GLY A 204 -26.77 15.76 -11.31
C GLY A 204 -26.96 14.89 -10.09
N GLU A 205 -26.84 13.59 -10.23
CA GLU A 205 -26.59 12.70 -9.12
C GLU A 205 -25.15 12.94 -8.69
N SER A 206 -24.98 13.88 -7.75
CA SER A 206 -23.78 13.90 -6.94
C SER A 206 -23.56 12.46 -6.48
N ARG A 207 -22.40 11.85 -6.78
CA ARG A 207 -22.06 10.52 -6.28
C ARG A 207 -22.26 10.53 -4.78
N LYS A 208 -23.36 9.95 -4.32
CA LYS A 208 -23.62 9.83 -2.89
C LYS A 208 -22.65 8.80 -2.35
N PRO A 209 -21.88 9.15 -1.32
CA PRO A 209 -21.05 8.16 -0.64
C PRO A 209 -21.93 7.04 -0.13
N LYS A 210 -21.47 5.82 -0.25
CA LYS A 210 -22.17 4.63 0.26
C LYS A 210 -22.26 4.63 1.78
N TRP A 211 -21.26 5.20 2.42
CA TRP A 211 -21.10 5.26 3.87
C TRP A 211 -21.08 6.70 4.35
N SER A 212 -21.59 6.92 5.56
CA SER A 212 -21.64 8.24 6.22
C SER A 212 -20.65 8.29 7.37
N ILE A 213 -20.29 9.51 7.80
CA ILE A 213 -19.52 9.70 9.04
C ILE A 213 -20.34 9.14 10.20
N GLY A 214 -19.68 8.36 11.06
CA GLY A 214 -20.31 7.66 12.18
C GLY A 214 -20.73 6.22 11.88
N ASP A 215 -20.78 5.82 10.60
CA ASP A 215 -21.07 4.43 10.26
C ASP A 215 -19.98 3.50 10.78
N VAL A 216 -20.42 2.33 11.30
CA VAL A 216 -19.52 1.29 11.78
C VAL A 216 -19.34 0.23 10.69
N VAL A 217 -18.07 -0.09 10.39
CA VAL A 217 -17.69 -0.96 9.28
C VAL A 217 -16.63 -1.98 9.69
N ARG A 218 -16.49 -3.04 8.89
CA ARG A 218 -15.35 -3.96 8.91
C ARG A 218 -14.49 -3.72 7.69
N ILE A 219 -13.19 -3.95 7.83
CA ILE A 219 -12.23 -3.84 6.74
C ILE A 219 -12.04 -5.20 6.09
N SER A 220 -12.00 -5.26 4.76
CA SER A 220 -11.66 -6.46 4.02
C SER A 220 -10.22 -6.89 4.31
N ARG A 221 -10.01 -8.19 4.48
CA ARG A 221 -8.68 -8.77 4.70
C ARG A 221 -8.05 -9.11 3.35
N ILE A 222 -6.80 -8.70 3.21
CA ILE A 222 -5.96 -9.13 2.09
C ILE A 222 -5.55 -10.58 2.37
N LYS A 223 -5.96 -11.49 1.49
CA LYS A 223 -5.54 -12.89 1.58
C LYS A 223 -4.25 -13.10 0.81
N GLY A 224 -3.24 -13.69 1.45
CA GLY A 224 -2.03 -14.17 0.79
C GLY A 224 -2.35 -15.23 -0.29
N ILE A 225 -1.46 -15.38 -1.27
CA ILE A 225 -1.65 -16.30 -2.42
C ILE A 225 -1.91 -17.75 -1.97
N PHE A 226 -1.40 -18.15 -0.80
CA PHE A 226 -1.57 -19.49 -0.22
C PHE A 226 -2.64 -19.54 0.87
N GLU A 227 -3.33 -18.42 1.16
CA GLU A 227 -4.36 -18.39 2.19
C GLU A 227 -5.64 -19.04 1.65
N LYS A 228 -6.16 -20.00 2.43
CA LYS A 228 -7.29 -20.80 1.99
C LYS A 228 -8.59 -19.98 1.92
N GLY A 229 -9.37 -20.21 0.87
CA GLY A 229 -10.57 -19.41 0.56
C GLY A 229 -11.67 -19.41 1.64
N TYR A 230 -11.68 -20.42 2.52
CA TYR A 230 -12.67 -20.56 3.58
C TYR A 230 -12.37 -19.69 4.83
N LEU A 231 -11.20 -19.03 4.91
CA LEU A 231 -10.90 -18.11 6.01
C LEU A 231 -11.74 -16.82 5.91
N PRO A 232 -11.96 -16.10 7.04
CA PRO A 232 -12.71 -14.86 7.05
C PRO A 232 -12.18 -13.84 6.04
N ASN A 233 -13.08 -13.15 5.36
CA ASN A 233 -12.76 -12.15 4.36
C ASN A 233 -12.73 -10.72 4.91
N PHE A 234 -13.32 -10.50 6.10
CA PHE A 234 -13.35 -9.21 6.78
C PHE A 234 -12.70 -9.29 8.16
N SER A 235 -12.30 -8.14 8.67
CA SER A 235 -11.73 -7.99 10.01
C SER A 235 -12.74 -8.42 11.08
N ARG A 236 -12.22 -8.94 12.20
CA ARG A 236 -13.02 -9.18 13.39
C ARG A 236 -13.28 -7.89 14.16
N GLU A 237 -12.31 -6.98 14.12
CA GLU A 237 -12.44 -5.63 14.63
C GLU A 237 -13.43 -4.82 13.78
N ILE A 238 -14.04 -3.84 14.43
CA ILE A 238 -14.93 -2.87 13.81
C ILE A 238 -14.33 -1.47 13.93
N PHE A 239 -14.62 -0.64 12.95
CA PHE A 239 -14.06 0.70 12.80
C PHE A 239 -15.18 1.68 12.53
N THR A 240 -15.00 2.93 12.96
CA THR A 240 -15.96 4.02 12.71
C THR A 240 -15.43 4.91 11.60
N ILE A 241 -16.30 5.29 10.67
CA ILE A 241 -15.96 6.27 9.63
C ILE A 241 -15.92 7.66 10.24
N VAL A 242 -14.77 8.34 10.15
CA VAL A 242 -14.56 9.68 10.69
C VAL A 242 -14.48 10.76 9.61
N GLU A 243 -14.18 10.37 8.36
CA GLU A 243 -14.08 11.29 7.23
C GLU A 243 -14.52 10.61 5.95
N VAL A 244 -15.25 11.32 5.11
CA VAL A 244 -15.62 10.91 3.75
C VAL A 244 -14.95 11.83 2.76
N GLN A 245 -14.05 11.29 1.94
CA GLN A 245 -13.28 12.04 0.96
C GLN A 245 -13.90 11.91 -0.42
N VAL A 246 -14.77 12.86 -0.77
CA VAL A 246 -15.36 12.94 -2.11
C VAL A 246 -14.40 13.70 -3.02
N PRO A 247 -13.85 13.08 -4.08
CA PRO A 247 -12.95 13.77 -4.99
C PRO A 247 -13.70 14.78 -5.86
N PHE A 248 -13.03 15.84 -6.25
CA PHE A 248 -13.57 16.81 -7.21
C PHE A 248 -13.77 16.17 -8.61
N ASP A 249 -12.90 15.24 -8.97
CA ASP A 249 -13.00 14.45 -10.20
C ASP A 249 -13.97 13.29 -9.98
N LEU A 250 -15.09 13.32 -10.66
CA LEU A 250 -16.14 12.30 -10.54
C LEU A 250 -15.71 10.91 -11.04
N GLU A 251 -14.62 10.82 -11.79
CA GLU A 251 -14.03 9.53 -12.17
C GLU A 251 -13.21 8.90 -11.04
N GLU A 252 -12.73 9.69 -10.08
CA GLU A 252 -11.97 9.16 -8.95
C GLU A 252 -12.89 8.56 -7.89
N PRO A 253 -12.53 7.43 -7.29
CA PRO A 253 -13.36 6.80 -6.27
C PRO A 253 -13.40 7.62 -4.97
N ILE A 254 -14.56 7.58 -4.31
CA ILE A 254 -14.72 8.07 -2.94
C ILE A 254 -13.89 7.19 -2.01
N THR A 255 -13.27 7.81 -1.01
CA THR A 255 -12.51 7.08 0.02
C THR A 255 -12.88 7.56 1.42
N TYR A 256 -12.57 6.72 2.41
CA TYR A 256 -13.00 6.90 3.80
C TYR A 256 -11.79 6.83 4.72
N LYS A 257 -11.79 7.66 5.78
CA LYS A 257 -10.90 7.53 6.92
C LYS A 257 -11.63 6.81 8.04
N LEU A 258 -10.92 5.92 8.68
CA LEU A 258 -11.45 5.06 9.73
C LEU A 258 -10.74 5.32 11.04
N GLN A 259 -11.47 5.15 12.13
CA GLN A 259 -10.99 5.20 13.49
C GLN A 259 -11.28 3.87 14.18
N ASP A 260 -10.35 3.37 14.95
CA ASP A 260 -10.56 2.20 15.79
C ASP A 260 -11.33 2.57 17.08
N ARG A 261 -11.61 1.55 17.91
CA ARG A 261 -12.30 1.76 19.18
C ARG A 261 -11.48 2.51 20.24
N SER A 262 -10.16 2.56 20.10
CA SER A 262 -9.29 3.33 21.01
C SER A 262 -9.28 4.83 20.69
N GLY A 263 -9.85 5.22 19.56
CA GLY A 263 -9.84 6.59 19.06
C GLY A 263 -8.66 6.87 18.12
N GLU A 264 -7.85 5.86 17.77
CA GLU A 264 -6.74 6.01 16.83
C GLU A 264 -7.26 6.01 15.39
N ILE A 265 -6.88 7.02 14.61
CA ILE A 265 -7.22 7.10 13.19
C ILE A 265 -6.28 6.19 12.41
N LEU A 266 -6.85 5.24 11.66
CA LEU A 266 -6.08 4.37 10.79
C LEU A 266 -5.40 5.19 9.69
N GLN A 267 -4.15 4.84 9.47
CA GLN A 267 -3.38 5.45 8.40
C GLN A 267 -3.88 4.94 7.02
N GLY A 268 -3.91 5.83 6.04
CA GLY A 268 -4.42 5.52 4.70
C GLY A 268 -5.87 5.94 4.49
N SER A 269 -6.45 5.49 3.39
CA SER A 269 -7.86 5.69 3.05
C SER A 269 -8.39 4.41 2.43
N PHE A 270 -9.65 4.12 2.66
CA PHE A 270 -10.30 2.87 2.25
C PHE A 270 -11.35 3.14 1.17
N TYR A 271 -11.49 2.22 0.23
CA TYR A 271 -12.49 2.27 -0.83
C TYR A 271 -13.80 1.61 -0.40
N ASP A 272 -14.90 1.93 -1.09
CA ASP A 272 -16.22 1.32 -0.85
C ASP A 272 -16.20 -0.21 -0.82
N GLU A 273 -15.40 -0.81 -1.71
CA GLU A 273 -15.31 -2.26 -1.84
C GLU A 273 -14.53 -2.92 -0.71
N GLU A 274 -13.69 -2.17 -0.03
CA GLU A 274 -12.88 -2.64 1.11
C GLU A 274 -13.67 -2.62 2.42
N LEU A 275 -14.87 -2.01 2.43
CA LEU A 275 -15.69 -1.85 3.62
C LEU A 275 -16.91 -2.77 3.59
N GLY A 276 -17.13 -3.45 4.72
CA GLY A 276 -18.29 -4.31 4.97
C GLY A 276 -19.20 -3.77 6.07
N PRO A 277 -20.54 -3.93 5.96
CA PRO A 277 -21.48 -3.46 6.98
C PRO A 277 -21.37 -4.29 8.25
N VAL A 278 -21.56 -3.63 9.39
CA VAL A 278 -21.72 -4.25 10.71
C VAL A 278 -23.18 -4.16 11.10
N LYS A 279 -23.81 -5.29 11.37
CA LYS A 279 -25.20 -5.36 11.82
C LYS A 279 -25.31 -5.33 13.35
N TYR A 280 -24.27 -5.85 14.03
CA TYR A 280 -24.26 -6.03 15.48
C TYR A 280 -22.98 -5.41 16.07
N PRO A 281 -22.95 -4.07 16.23
CA PRO A 281 -21.73 -3.35 16.68
C PRO A 281 -21.37 -3.64 18.14
N ASP A 282 -22.32 -4.10 18.93
CA ASP A 282 -22.17 -4.37 20.37
C ASP A 282 -21.95 -5.87 20.70
N VAL A 283 -21.85 -6.73 19.67
CA VAL A 283 -21.63 -8.18 19.86
C VAL A 283 -20.19 -8.52 19.46
N PHE A 284 -19.46 -9.13 20.39
CA PHE A 284 -18.04 -9.51 20.24
C PHE A 284 -17.88 -11.00 20.41
N LEU A 285 -16.87 -11.58 19.75
CA LEU A 285 -16.49 -12.97 19.92
C LEU A 285 -15.47 -13.09 21.06
N VAL A 286 -15.74 -14.01 22.01
CA VAL A 286 -14.79 -14.35 23.06
C VAL A 286 -13.74 -15.29 22.50
N GLU A 287 -12.45 -14.97 22.68
CA GLU A 287 -11.33 -15.84 22.35
C GLU A 287 -11.09 -16.85 23.49
N SER A 288 -11.05 -16.35 24.73
CA SER A 288 -10.85 -17.16 25.92
C SER A 288 -11.30 -16.43 27.16
N VAL A 289 -11.61 -17.20 28.21
CA VAL A 289 -11.85 -16.70 29.58
C VAL A 289 -10.53 -16.77 30.34
N LEU A 290 -10.01 -15.60 30.74
CA LEU A 290 -8.71 -15.48 31.40
C LEU A 290 -8.80 -15.68 32.89
N LYS A 291 -9.84 -15.11 33.54
CA LYS A 291 -10.06 -15.16 34.99
C LYS A 291 -11.55 -15.15 35.32
N THR A 292 -11.88 -15.67 36.49
CA THR A 292 -13.24 -15.67 37.04
C THR A 292 -13.23 -15.07 38.45
N LYS A 293 -14.24 -14.28 38.81
CA LYS A 293 -14.47 -13.78 40.17
C LYS A 293 -15.96 -13.68 40.47
N ILE A 294 -16.30 -13.63 41.72
CA ILE A 294 -17.69 -13.37 42.18
C ILE A 294 -17.72 -11.97 42.80
N VAL A 295 -18.60 -11.12 42.28
CA VAL A 295 -18.81 -9.74 42.76
C VAL A 295 -20.28 -9.56 43.08
N LYS A 296 -20.60 -9.26 44.33
CA LYS A 296 -22.00 -9.09 44.80
C LYS A 296 -22.93 -10.26 44.39
N GLY A 297 -22.45 -11.51 44.49
CA GLY A 297 -23.20 -12.70 44.13
C GLY A 297 -23.33 -12.98 42.64
N LYS A 298 -22.76 -12.16 41.79
CA LYS A 298 -22.72 -12.37 40.31
C LYS A 298 -21.36 -12.90 39.88
N LYS A 299 -21.36 -13.90 39.04
CA LYS A 299 -20.14 -14.44 38.43
C LYS A 299 -19.71 -13.53 37.29
N MET A 300 -18.48 -13.02 37.39
CA MET A 300 -17.83 -12.14 36.39
C MET A 300 -16.67 -12.92 35.75
N LEU A 301 -16.53 -12.77 34.47
CA LEU A 301 -15.47 -13.40 33.67
C LEU A 301 -14.60 -12.29 33.04
N LEU A 302 -13.29 -12.41 33.23
CA LEU A 302 -12.34 -11.59 32.44
C LEU A 302 -12.15 -12.29 31.10
N VAL A 303 -12.63 -11.66 30.05
CA VAL A 303 -12.58 -12.24 28.71
C VAL A 303 -11.56 -11.54 27.83
N LYS A 304 -10.87 -12.36 27.04
CA LYS A 304 -10.08 -11.90 25.90
C LYS A 304 -10.98 -11.91 24.67
N TRP A 305 -11.05 -10.77 24.00
CA TRP A 305 -11.89 -10.61 22.82
C TRP A 305 -11.14 -11.03 21.55
N LEU A 306 -11.76 -11.88 20.75
CA LEU A 306 -11.17 -12.42 19.54
C LEU A 306 -10.93 -11.33 18.49
N GLY A 307 -9.64 -11.09 18.17
CA GLY A 307 -9.22 -10.08 17.20
C GLY A 307 -8.94 -8.72 17.79
N TYR A 308 -8.99 -8.55 19.11
CA TYR A 308 -8.66 -7.32 19.81
C TYR A 308 -7.38 -7.47 20.64
N PRO A 309 -6.61 -6.38 20.86
CA PRO A 309 -5.43 -6.41 21.70
C PRO A 309 -5.83 -6.65 23.17
N SER A 310 -4.90 -7.18 23.99
CA SER A 310 -5.14 -7.48 25.41
C SER A 310 -5.48 -6.26 26.26
N SER A 311 -5.16 -5.04 25.79
CA SER A 311 -5.60 -3.80 26.43
C SER A 311 -7.12 -3.61 26.45
N MET A 312 -7.84 -4.35 25.61
CA MET A 312 -9.30 -4.35 25.52
C MET A 312 -9.96 -5.46 26.36
N ASP A 313 -9.17 -6.33 27.00
CA ASP A 313 -9.72 -7.39 27.87
C ASP A 313 -10.57 -6.78 28.96
N SER A 314 -11.75 -7.32 29.19
CA SER A 314 -12.71 -6.73 30.11
C SER A 314 -13.48 -7.73 30.95
N TRP A 315 -13.93 -7.28 32.14
CA TRP A 315 -14.78 -8.06 33.01
C TRP A 315 -16.23 -7.95 32.56
N VAL A 316 -16.85 -9.08 32.21
CA VAL A 316 -18.26 -9.16 31.82
C VAL A 316 -19.01 -10.12 32.71
N PRO A 317 -20.30 -9.90 32.99
CA PRO A 317 -21.15 -10.90 33.65
C PRO A 317 -21.21 -12.18 32.81
N GLU A 318 -21.20 -13.34 33.47
CA GLU A 318 -21.38 -14.63 32.75
C GLU A 318 -22.70 -14.67 31.97
N THR A 319 -23.73 -13.98 32.45
CA THR A 319 -25.05 -13.86 31.79
C THR A 319 -25.01 -13.17 30.44
N ASP A 320 -23.97 -12.33 30.17
CA ASP A 320 -23.84 -11.56 28.95
C ASP A 320 -23.09 -12.37 27.87
N ILE A 321 -22.55 -13.54 28.25
CA ILE A 321 -21.92 -14.48 27.30
C ILE A 321 -23.02 -15.39 26.77
N LEU A 322 -23.31 -15.25 25.48
CA LEU A 322 -24.26 -16.11 24.79
C LEU A 322 -23.70 -17.54 24.72
N ASP A 323 -24.44 -18.49 25.29
CA ASP A 323 -24.06 -19.89 25.46
C ASP A 323 -23.70 -20.57 24.14
N ASP A 324 -22.39 -20.76 23.90
CA ASP A 324 -21.85 -21.84 23.06
C ASP A 324 -20.39 -22.21 23.45
N LEU A 325 -19.90 -21.71 24.61
CA LEU A 325 -18.56 -21.99 25.12
C LEU A 325 -18.56 -23.01 26.29
N SER A 326 -19.64 -23.74 26.49
CA SER A 326 -19.76 -24.73 27.60
C SER A 326 -19.18 -26.12 27.28
N GLN A 327 -18.27 -26.23 26.29
CA GLN A 327 -17.49 -27.45 26.12
C GLN A 327 -15.99 -27.13 26.34
N PRO A 328 -15.41 -27.53 27.49
CA PRO A 328 -13.96 -27.56 27.60
C PRO A 328 -13.43 -28.60 26.59
N GLY A 329 -12.50 -28.16 25.74
CA GLY A 329 -11.82 -29.05 24.82
C GLY A 329 -11.16 -30.21 25.57
N SER A 330 -11.56 -31.42 25.25
CA SER A 330 -10.85 -32.67 25.54
C SER A 330 -9.69 -32.82 24.56
#